data_c31f82bd94b6df12d9969d5e21569711
#
_entry.id   c31f82bd94b6df12d9969d5e21569711
#
_cell.length_a   1.000
_cell.length_b   1.000
_cell.length_c   1.000
_cell.angle_alpha   90.00
_cell.angle_beta   90.00
_cell.angle_gamma   90.00
#
_symmetry.space_group_name_H-M   'P 1'
#
loop_
_entity.id
_entity.type
_entity.pdbx_description
1 polymer ?
#
loop_
_entity_poly.entity_id
_entity_poly.type
_entity_poly.pdbx_seq_one_letter_code
_entity_poly.pdbx_strand_id
1 'polypeptide(L)'
;MYLPMSESYNGQRTWDVKKFKFQFQTMDIKSAAKYKELKRSDVLIKEEIEVYPDTTVWIRDFAYSYNEPMHNDYFWHEAYSDYPVVGVSWEQAQAFAQWRTIYKNGYQKSKNKDFVNKYRLPSEAEWEYAARGGLQGATYPWGGPYTKNDRGCFMANFKPLRGDYAADQALYTVEADAYEPNDYNLYNMAGNVSEWVLASYDPSSYEYTSTMNPDVNDVDN
;
A
#
# COMPACT_ATOMS: atom_id res chain seq x y z
N MET A 1 -6.26 -8.76 -25.37
CA MET A 1 -5.66 -7.94 -24.29
C MET A 1 -5.91 -6.43 -24.47
N TYR A 2 -6.36 -6.00 -25.63
CA TYR A 2 -6.74 -4.60 -25.85
C TYR A 2 -8.26 -4.48 -25.85
N LEU A 3 -8.74 -3.30 -25.44
CA LEU A 3 -10.16 -2.93 -25.59
C LEU A 3 -10.53 -2.86 -27.07
N PRO A 4 -11.81 -3.08 -27.42
CA PRO A 4 -12.33 -2.75 -28.75
C PRO A 4 -12.05 -1.29 -29.08
N MET A 5 -11.84 -0.97 -30.36
CA MET A 5 -11.57 0.41 -30.80
C MET A 5 -12.69 1.38 -30.43
N SER A 6 -13.93 0.89 -30.32
CA SER A 6 -15.10 1.67 -29.87
C SER A 6 -15.06 2.09 -28.40
N GLU A 7 -14.28 1.39 -27.59
CA GLU A 7 -14.09 1.65 -26.15
C GLU A 7 -12.72 2.26 -25.84
N SER A 8 -11.89 2.46 -26.87
CA SER A 8 -10.55 3.01 -26.73
C SER A 8 -10.59 4.54 -26.78
N TYR A 9 -9.85 5.18 -25.89
CA TYR A 9 -9.77 6.64 -25.85
C TYR A 9 -9.01 7.20 -27.08
N ASN A 10 -9.59 8.17 -27.76
CA ASN A 10 -8.99 8.86 -28.92
C ASN A 10 -8.44 7.95 -30.02
N GLY A 11 -9.02 6.75 -30.24
CA GLY A 11 -8.55 5.80 -31.24
C GLY A 11 -7.18 5.17 -30.95
N GLN A 12 -6.63 5.37 -29.75
CA GLN A 12 -5.42 4.72 -29.30
C GLN A 12 -5.71 3.32 -28.75
N ARG A 13 -4.77 2.39 -28.97
CA ARG A 13 -4.88 1.05 -28.38
C ARG A 13 -4.76 1.14 -26.85
N THR A 14 -5.86 0.88 -26.18
CA THR A 14 -5.95 0.87 -24.72
C THR A 14 -5.97 -0.58 -24.21
N TRP A 15 -5.18 -0.85 -23.17
CA TRP A 15 -5.18 -2.17 -22.53
C TRP A 15 -6.51 -2.45 -21.84
N ASP A 16 -7.03 -3.65 -22.01
CA ASP A 16 -8.14 -4.16 -21.21
C ASP A 16 -7.58 -4.63 -19.85
N VAL A 17 -7.50 -3.69 -18.92
CA VAL A 17 -6.86 -3.90 -17.60
C VAL A 17 -7.56 -4.94 -16.76
N LYS A 18 -8.85 -5.20 -16.97
CA LYS A 18 -9.63 -6.25 -16.32
C LYS A 18 -9.16 -7.66 -16.65
N LYS A 19 -8.41 -7.79 -17.73
CA LYS A 19 -7.80 -9.07 -18.13
C LYS A 19 -6.44 -9.31 -17.50
N PHE A 20 -5.87 -8.32 -16.81
CA PHE A 20 -4.64 -8.52 -16.06
C PHE A 20 -4.94 -9.13 -14.71
N LYS A 21 -4.72 -10.43 -14.60
CA LYS A 21 -4.97 -11.20 -13.41
C LYS A 21 -3.71 -11.89 -12.96
N PHE A 22 -3.51 -11.94 -11.67
CA PHE A 22 -2.44 -12.69 -11.02
C PHE A 22 -3.04 -13.87 -10.28
N GLN A 23 -2.56 -15.07 -10.59
CA GLN A 23 -2.96 -16.29 -9.92
C GLN A 23 -1.85 -16.70 -8.94
N PHE A 24 -2.22 -16.92 -7.71
CA PHE A 24 -1.31 -17.39 -6.67
C PHE A 24 -1.96 -18.49 -5.82
N GLN A 25 -1.16 -19.11 -4.98
CA GLN A 25 -1.63 -20.18 -4.10
C GLN A 25 -1.37 -19.79 -2.65
N THR A 26 -2.41 -19.85 -1.84
CA THR A 26 -2.35 -19.74 -0.39
C THR A 26 -2.61 -21.10 0.25
N MET A 27 -2.25 -21.24 1.51
CA MET A 27 -2.55 -22.45 2.27
C MET A 27 -3.56 -22.10 3.35
N ASP A 28 -4.67 -22.83 3.39
CA ASP A 28 -5.61 -22.79 4.50
C ASP A 28 -4.96 -23.42 5.74
N ILE A 29 -4.27 -22.59 6.52
CA ILE A 29 -3.56 -23.02 7.72
C ILE A 29 -4.53 -23.49 8.80
N LYS A 30 -5.74 -22.88 8.89
CA LYS A 30 -6.77 -23.26 9.86
C LYS A 30 -7.26 -24.68 9.61
N SER A 31 -7.64 -24.98 8.38
CA SER A 31 -8.07 -26.34 7.99
C SER A 31 -6.92 -27.35 8.10
N ALA A 32 -5.71 -26.97 7.71
CA ALA A 32 -4.54 -27.81 7.85
C ALA A 32 -4.19 -28.15 9.31
N ALA A 33 -4.39 -27.21 10.22
CA ALA A 33 -4.17 -27.43 11.66
C ALA A 33 -5.27 -28.27 12.31
N LYS A 34 -6.54 -28.06 11.89
CA LYS A 34 -7.72 -28.71 12.46
C LYS A 34 -7.88 -30.15 12.00
N TYR A 35 -7.59 -30.43 10.73
CA TYR A 35 -7.83 -31.72 10.09
C TYR A 35 -6.50 -32.34 9.64
N LYS A 36 -5.88 -33.15 10.52
CA LYS A 36 -4.55 -33.75 10.29
C LYS A 36 -4.50 -34.78 9.15
N GLU A 37 -5.66 -35.29 8.74
CA GLU A 37 -5.84 -36.25 7.65
C GLU A 37 -5.80 -35.61 6.25
N LEU A 38 -5.93 -34.28 6.15
CA LEU A 38 -5.92 -33.58 4.88
C LEU A 38 -4.52 -33.60 4.23
N LYS A 39 -4.49 -33.83 2.95
CA LYS A 39 -3.27 -33.71 2.15
C LYS A 39 -3.00 -32.24 1.83
N ARG A 40 -1.75 -31.94 1.54
CA ARG A 40 -1.36 -30.58 1.15
C ARG A 40 -2.18 -30.02 -0.03
N SER A 41 -2.58 -30.88 -0.97
CA SER A 41 -3.43 -30.51 -2.11
C SER A 41 -4.79 -30.00 -1.68
N ASP A 42 -5.34 -30.50 -0.57
CA ASP A 42 -6.70 -30.27 -0.14
C ASP A 42 -6.83 -28.93 0.63
N VAL A 43 -5.69 -28.41 1.10
CA VAL A 43 -5.58 -27.14 1.83
C VAL A 43 -4.94 -26.04 1.01
N LEU A 44 -4.59 -26.29 -0.26
CA LEU A 44 -4.11 -25.28 -1.18
C LEU A 44 -5.29 -24.58 -1.85
N ILE A 45 -5.46 -23.30 -1.55
CA ILE A 45 -6.41 -22.41 -2.20
C ILE A 45 -5.71 -21.73 -3.37
N LYS A 46 -6.31 -21.82 -4.55
CA LYS A 46 -5.90 -21.03 -5.72
C LYS A 46 -6.74 -19.79 -5.77
N GLU A 47 -6.08 -18.66 -5.71
CA GLU A 47 -6.71 -17.36 -5.79
C GLU A 47 -6.33 -16.67 -7.09
N GLU A 48 -7.26 -15.97 -7.68
CA GLU A 48 -7.06 -15.14 -8.87
C GLU A 48 -7.56 -13.74 -8.55
N ILE A 49 -6.70 -12.75 -8.73
CA ILE A 49 -7.01 -11.36 -8.43
C ILE A 49 -6.73 -10.47 -9.63
N GLU A 50 -7.59 -9.48 -9.85
CA GLU A 50 -7.33 -8.39 -10.78
C GLU A 50 -6.22 -7.50 -10.21
N VAL A 51 -5.15 -7.27 -10.99
CA VAL A 51 -3.96 -6.57 -10.46
C VAL A 51 -4.01 -5.06 -10.65
N TYR A 52 -4.90 -4.57 -11.51
CA TYR A 52 -4.97 -3.14 -11.76
C TYR A 52 -5.77 -2.42 -10.66
N PRO A 53 -5.33 -1.26 -10.19
CA PRO A 53 -6.04 -0.51 -9.16
C PRO A 53 -7.38 0.03 -9.68
N ASP A 54 -8.27 0.39 -8.76
CA ASP A 54 -9.50 1.13 -9.11
C ASP A 54 -9.13 2.56 -9.53
N THR A 55 -9.17 2.81 -10.82
CA THR A 55 -8.83 4.13 -11.40
C THR A 55 -9.92 5.17 -11.23
N THR A 56 -11.07 4.81 -10.66
CA THR A 56 -12.20 5.73 -10.45
C THR A 56 -12.17 6.41 -9.10
N VAL A 57 -11.22 6.07 -8.21
CA VAL A 57 -11.15 6.59 -6.84
C VAL A 57 -11.11 8.12 -6.78
N TRP A 58 -10.34 8.77 -7.66
CA TRP A 58 -10.25 10.22 -7.69
C TRP A 58 -11.58 10.88 -8.08
N ILE A 59 -12.23 10.37 -9.11
CA ILE A 59 -13.52 10.90 -9.61
C ILE A 59 -14.63 10.67 -8.58
N ARG A 60 -14.60 9.52 -7.89
CA ARG A 60 -15.59 9.20 -6.86
C ARG A 60 -15.44 10.07 -5.63
N ASP A 61 -14.21 10.26 -5.16
CA ASP A 61 -13.94 10.98 -3.91
C ASP A 61 -13.96 12.50 -4.10
N PHE A 62 -13.71 12.98 -5.32
CA PHE A 62 -13.68 14.39 -5.70
C PHE A 62 -14.62 14.70 -6.86
N ALA A 63 -15.89 14.34 -6.72
CA ALA A 63 -16.91 14.40 -7.77
C ALA A 63 -17.13 15.78 -8.44
N TYR A 64 -16.65 16.86 -7.82
CA TYR A 64 -16.77 18.22 -8.36
C TYR A 64 -15.55 18.70 -9.16
N SER A 65 -14.51 17.88 -9.27
CA SER A 65 -13.23 18.24 -9.90
C SER A 65 -13.13 17.69 -11.32
N TYR A 66 -14.05 18.06 -12.20
CA TYR A 66 -14.20 17.48 -13.54
C TYR A 66 -12.98 17.62 -14.47
N ASN A 67 -12.16 18.63 -14.29
CA ASN A 67 -11.03 18.95 -15.19
C ASN A 67 -9.67 18.92 -14.47
N GLU A 68 -9.58 18.30 -13.31
CA GLU A 68 -8.32 18.19 -12.60
C GLU A 68 -7.42 17.16 -13.30
N PRO A 69 -6.25 17.56 -13.86
CA PRO A 69 -5.37 16.64 -14.58
C PRO A 69 -4.96 15.43 -13.75
N MET A 70 -4.68 15.64 -12.46
CA MET A 70 -4.31 14.56 -11.54
C MET A 70 -5.41 13.49 -11.46
N HIS A 71 -6.69 13.88 -11.42
CA HIS A 71 -7.79 12.92 -11.34
C HIS A 71 -7.97 12.10 -12.62
N ASN A 72 -7.66 12.70 -13.77
CA ASN A 72 -7.81 12.05 -15.05
C ASN A 72 -6.60 11.19 -15.44
N ASP A 73 -5.39 11.64 -15.10
CA ASP A 73 -4.14 11.12 -15.65
C ASP A 73 -3.27 10.37 -14.65
N TYR A 74 -3.65 10.31 -13.37
CA TYR A 74 -2.86 9.77 -12.27
C TYR A 74 -2.28 8.37 -12.53
N PHE A 75 -3.04 7.50 -13.18
CA PHE A 75 -2.68 6.10 -13.33
C PHE A 75 -1.88 5.78 -14.60
N TRP A 76 -1.66 6.75 -15.49
CA TRP A 76 -1.01 6.49 -16.79
C TRP A 76 -0.07 7.57 -17.28
N HIS A 77 -0.11 8.78 -16.71
CA HIS A 77 0.78 9.83 -17.14
C HIS A 77 2.11 9.78 -16.38
N GLU A 78 3.23 9.96 -17.08
CA GLU A 78 4.57 9.81 -16.48
C GLU A 78 4.86 10.82 -15.37
N ALA A 79 4.17 11.97 -15.35
CA ALA A 79 4.30 12.96 -14.27
C ALA A 79 3.95 12.41 -12.88
N TYR A 80 3.20 11.30 -12.80
CA TYR A 80 2.79 10.66 -11.55
C TYR A 80 3.51 9.34 -11.29
N SER A 81 4.59 9.05 -12.02
CA SER A 81 5.31 7.77 -11.89
C SER A 81 5.92 7.56 -10.51
N ASP A 82 6.30 8.64 -9.83
CA ASP A 82 6.92 8.61 -8.51
C ASP A 82 5.90 8.86 -7.37
N TYR A 83 4.62 8.95 -7.71
CA TYR A 83 3.53 9.09 -6.75
C TYR A 83 3.06 7.73 -6.21
N PRO A 84 2.48 7.68 -5.00
CA PRO A 84 1.99 6.43 -4.44
C PRO A 84 0.84 5.85 -5.27
N VAL A 85 0.80 4.54 -5.42
CA VAL A 85 -0.37 3.89 -6.02
C VAL A 85 -1.55 3.97 -5.05
N VAL A 86 -2.71 4.41 -5.55
CA VAL A 86 -3.98 4.48 -4.80
C VAL A 86 -5.02 3.57 -5.45
N GLY A 87 -6.13 3.34 -4.77
CA GLY A 87 -7.21 2.49 -5.31
C GLY A 87 -6.87 0.99 -5.31
N VAL A 88 -5.96 0.54 -4.47
CA VAL A 88 -5.61 -0.88 -4.32
C VAL A 88 -6.30 -1.48 -3.11
N SER A 89 -6.82 -2.71 -3.23
CA SER A 89 -7.35 -3.47 -2.11
C SER A 89 -6.23 -4.15 -1.32
N TRP A 90 -6.56 -4.59 -0.11
CA TRP A 90 -5.63 -5.34 0.74
C TRP A 90 -5.17 -6.65 0.07
N GLU A 91 -6.08 -7.35 -0.59
CA GLU A 91 -5.79 -8.58 -1.35
C GLU A 91 -4.84 -8.28 -2.52
N GLN A 92 -5.05 -7.17 -3.23
CA GLN A 92 -4.15 -6.73 -4.30
C GLN A 92 -2.74 -6.42 -3.76
N ALA A 93 -2.65 -5.75 -2.62
CA ALA A 93 -1.35 -5.47 -1.97
C ALA A 93 -0.62 -6.76 -1.54
N GLN A 94 -1.35 -7.75 -0.99
CA GLN A 94 -0.78 -9.05 -0.70
C GLN A 94 -0.34 -9.82 -1.95
N ALA A 95 -1.17 -9.82 -2.99
CA ALA A 95 -0.84 -10.45 -4.26
C ALA A 95 0.41 -9.82 -4.89
N PHE A 96 0.55 -8.49 -4.80
CA PHE A 96 1.76 -7.79 -5.24
C PHE A 96 3.01 -8.24 -4.45
N ALA A 97 2.91 -8.38 -3.13
CA ALA A 97 4.02 -8.86 -2.32
C ALA A 97 4.46 -10.28 -2.71
N GLN A 98 3.50 -11.16 -3.01
CA GLN A 98 3.80 -12.50 -3.51
C GLN A 98 4.44 -12.48 -4.91
N TRP A 99 3.88 -11.69 -5.83
CA TRP A 99 4.47 -11.51 -7.16
C TRP A 99 5.90 -10.98 -7.06
N ARG A 100 6.15 -9.97 -6.24
CA ARG A 100 7.48 -9.40 -6.01
C ARG A 100 8.46 -10.44 -5.49
N THR A 101 8.01 -11.32 -4.59
CA THR A 101 8.83 -12.44 -4.09
C THR A 101 9.25 -13.38 -5.22
N ILE A 102 8.30 -13.79 -6.05
CA ILE A 102 8.55 -14.69 -7.18
C ILE A 102 9.50 -14.05 -8.18
N TYR A 103 9.23 -12.79 -8.54
CA TYR A 103 10.03 -12.04 -9.49
C TYR A 103 11.48 -11.86 -9.00
N LYS A 104 11.65 -11.42 -7.74
CA LYS A 104 12.96 -11.21 -7.13
C LYS A 104 13.75 -12.53 -7.04
N ASN A 105 13.12 -13.61 -6.62
CA ASN A 105 13.77 -14.91 -6.51
C ASN A 105 14.10 -15.52 -7.89
N GLY A 106 13.28 -15.25 -8.90
CA GLY A 106 13.62 -15.58 -10.29
C GLY A 106 14.90 -14.87 -10.76
N TYR A 107 15.00 -13.57 -10.46
CA TYR A 107 16.23 -12.80 -10.75
C TYR A 107 17.43 -13.30 -9.94
N GLN A 108 17.28 -13.56 -8.64
CA GLN A 108 18.36 -14.10 -7.80
C GLN A 108 18.87 -15.43 -8.34
N LYS A 109 17.97 -16.34 -8.72
CA LYS A 109 18.30 -17.61 -9.34
C LYS A 109 19.11 -17.43 -10.64
N SER A 110 18.72 -16.48 -11.50
CA SER A 110 19.44 -16.19 -12.75
C SER A 110 20.86 -15.66 -12.53
N LYS A 111 21.13 -15.08 -11.35
CA LYS A 111 22.44 -14.56 -10.94
C LYS A 111 23.21 -15.48 -9.99
N ASN A 112 22.70 -16.70 -9.76
CA ASN A 112 23.26 -17.68 -8.83
C ASN A 112 23.48 -17.07 -7.42
N LYS A 113 22.49 -16.32 -6.93
CA LYS A 113 22.44 -15.68 -5.61
C LYS A 113 21.41 -16.36 -4.73
N ASP A 114 21.55 -16.20 -3.41
CA ASP A 114 20.61 -16.71 -2.43
C ASP A 114 19.22 -16.08 -2.59
N PHE A 115 18.19 -16.86 -2.28
CA PHE A 115 16.82 -16.39 -2.31
C PHE A 115 16.56 -15.39 -1.18
N VAL A 116 15.75 -14.39 -1.49
CA VAL A 116 15.25 -13.47 -0.47
C VAL A 116 14.04 -14.08 0.25
N ASN A 117 13.81 -13.64 1.49
CA ASN A 117 12.60 -13.97 2.22
C ASN A 117 11.35 -13.45 1.49
N LYS A 118 10.20 -14.03 1.81
CA LYS A 118 8.93 -13.59 1.23
C LYS A 118 8.64 -12.14 1.62
N TYR A 119 8.33 -11.34 0.62
CA TYR A 119 7.72 -10.03 0.85
C TYR A 119 6.29 -10.23 1.37
N ARG A 120 5.88 -9.41 2.30
CA ARG A 120 4.53 -9.35 2.85
C ARG A 120 4.21 -7.94 3.31
N LEU A 121 2.96 -7.66 3.59
CA LEU A 121 2.60 -6.45 4.33
C LEU A 121 3.21 -6.49 5.73
N PRO A 122 3.60 -5.35 6.31
CA PRO A 122 4.03 -5.29 7.69
C PRO A 122 2.85 -5.54 8.62
N SER A 123 3.11 -6.05 9.82
CA SER A 123 2.13 -5.92 10.89
C SER A 123 2.01 -4.45 11.33
N GLU A 124 0.96 -4.11 12.07
CA GLU A 124 0.79 -2.74 12.59
C GLU A 124 1.96 -2.33 13.47
N ALA A 125 2.43 -3.23 14.34
CA ALA A 125 3.58 -2.98 15.20
C ALA A 125 4.89 -2.79 14.42
N GLU A 126 5.10 -3.56 13.34
CA GLU A 126 6.27 -3.38 12.47
C GLU A 126 6.20 -2.04 11.72
N TRP A 127 5.02 -1.67 11.25
CA TRP A 127 4.79 -0.40 10.59
C TRP A 127 5.04 0.77 11.54
N GLU A 128 4.50 0.71 12.75
CA GLU A 128 4.71 1.74 13.78
C GLU A 128 6.19 1.86 14.17
N TYR A 129 6.87 0.73 14.36
CA TYR A 129 8.31 0.72 14.64
C TYR A 129 9.11 1.38 13.51
N ALA A 130 8.78 1.06 12.26
CA ALA A 130 9.39 1.66 11.09
C ALA A 130 9.11 3.17 11.00
N ALA A 131 7.87 3.58 11.26
CA ALA A 131 7.46 4.98 11.25
C ALA A 131 8.18 5.83 12.31
N ARG A 132 8.40 5.25 13.50
CA ARG A 132 9.12 5.95 14.58
C ARG A 132 10.59 6.19 14.30
N GLY A 133 11.21 5.48 13.36
CA GLY A 133 12.61 5.71 12.98
C GLY A 133 13.60 5.55 14.15
N GLY A 134 13.27 4.76 15.18
CA GLY A 134 14.10 4.60 16.39
C GLY A 134 13.80 5.60 17.51
N LEU A 135 12.93 6.59 17.30
CA LEU A 135 12.57 7.57 18.31
C LEU A 135 11.57 6.98 19.31
N GLN A 136 11.86 7.11 20.61
CA GLN A 136 10.98 6.67 21.68
C GLN A 136 10.08 7.81 22.15
N GLY A 137 8.76 7.55 22.23
CA GLY A 137 7.78 8.52 22.73
C GLY A 137 7.56 9.75 21.84
N ALA A 138 8.12 9.78 20.64
CA ALA A 138 7.92 10.87 19.70
C ALA A 138 6.50 10.87 19.10
N THR A 139 5.92 12.05 18.93
CA THR A 139 4.60 12.22 18.31
C THR A 139 4.66 11.99 16.80
N TYR A 140 5.75 12.41 16.15
CA TYR A 140 5.93 12.34 14.71
C TYR A 140 7.26 11.66 14.34
N PRO A 141 7.40 11.15 13.11
CA PRO A 141 8.64 10.52 12.63
C PRO A 141 9.90 11.37 12.73
N TRP A 142 9.76 12.68 12.76
CA TRP A 142 10.86 13.67 12.91
C TRP A 142 11.14 14.09 14.35
N GLY A 143 10.45 13.52 15.33
CA GLY A 143 10.73 13.69 16.75
C GLY A 143 10.09 14.90 17.46
N GLY A 144 9.85 15.97 16.75
CA GLY A 144 9.26 17.20 17.31
C GLY A 144 7.74 17.12 17.50
N PRO A 145 7.14 17.99 18.34
CA PRO A 145 5.69 18.06 18.53
C PRO A 145 4.98 18.90 17.45
N TYR A 146 5.73 19.54 16.57
CA TYR A 146 5.19 20.47 15.59
C TYR A 146 5.15 19.83 14.20
N THR A 147 4.15 20.23 13.42
CA THR A 147 3.95 19.79 12.04
C THR A 147 4.75 20.62 11.03
N LYS A 148 5.40 21.68 11.49
CA LYS A 148 6.26 22.57 10.71
C LYS A 148 7.66 22.64 11.31
N ASN A 149 8.63 22.76 10.45
CA ASN A 149 10.02 23.03 10.84
C ASN A 149 10.23 24.51 11.23
N ASP A 150 11.44 24.87 11.66
CA ASP A 150 11.80 26.24 12.07
C ASP A 150 11.67 27.28 10.95
N ARG A 151 11.65 26.85 9.70
CA ARG A 151 11.43 27.71 8.53
C ARG A 151 9.95 27.90 8.20
N GLY A 152 9.05 27.24 8.95
CA GLY A 152 7.61 27.28 8.72
C GLY A 152 7.07 26.35 7.64
N CYS A 153 7.93 25.49 7.05
CA CYS A 153 7.53 24.49 6.07
C CYS A 153 6.89 23.29 6.75
N PHE A 154 5.86 22.72 6.15
CA PHE A 154 5.28 21.46 6.61
C PHE A 154 6.27 20.31 6.49
N MET A 155 6.21 19.38 7.43
CA MET A 155 7.08 18.20 7.51
C MET A 155 6.44 16.94 6.91
N ALA A 156 5.18 17.00 6.51
CA ALA A 156 4.43 15.92 5.89
C ALA A 156 3.21 16.47 5.15
N ASN A 157 2.69 15.68 4.21
CA ASN A 157 1.44 15.96 3.52
C ASN A 157 0.25 15.44 4.35
N PHE A 158 -0.45 16.33 5.04
CA PHE A 158 -1.63 16.01 5.84
C PHE A 158 -2.62 17.17 5.82
N LYS A 159 -3.89 16.87 6.11
CA LYS A 159 -4.93 17.88 6.22
C LYS A 159 -4.83 18.63 7.56
N PRO A 160 -4.46 19.91 7.60
CA PRO A 160 -4.47 20.69 8.84
C PRO A 160 -5.91 20.90 9.34
N LEU A 161 -6.08 21.02 10.66
CA LEU A 161 -7.40 21.28 11.27
C LEU A 161 -8.02 22.59 10.81
N ARG A 162 -7.18 23.63 10.64
CA ARG A 162 -7.56 24.96 10.13
C ARG A 162 -6.40 25.55 9.35
N GLY A 163 -6.70 26.33 8.32
CA GLY A 163 -5.72 27.06 7.55
C GLY A 163 -5.73 26.70 6.07
N ASP A 164 -4.67 27.06 5.38
CA ASP A 164 -4.48 26.79 3.98
C ASP A 164 -4.06 25.32 3.78
N TYR A 165 -4.91 24.54 3.16
CA TYR A 165 -4.67 23.12 2.88
C TYR A 165 -3.60 22.87 1.80
N ALA A 166 -3.26 23.88 1.04
CA ALA A 166 -2.30 23.83 -0.05
C ALA A 166 -1.08 24.72 0.21
N ALA A 167 -0.80 25.07 1.47
CA ALA A 167 0.29 25.99 1.83
C ALA A 167 1.67 25.53 1.38
N ASP A 168 1.88 24.22 1.21
CA ASP A 168 3.07 23.58 0.67
C ASP A 168 2.87 23.02 -0.76
N GLN A 169 1.76 23.43 -1.41
CA GLN A 169 1.32 22.97 -2.73
C GLN A 169 0.88 21.49 -2.80
N ALA A 170 0.75 20.84 -1.65
CA ALA A 170 0.34 19.45 -1.53
C ALA A 170 -1.15 19.34 -1.19
N LEU A 171 -2.04 19.63 -2.15
CA LEU A 171 -3.48 19.53 -1.95
C LEU A 171 -3.99 18.06 -1.94
N TYR A 172 -3.34 17.22 -2.72
CA TYR A 172 -3.63 15.78 -2.88
C TYR A 172 -2.39 14.95 -2.49
N THR A 173 -2.19 13.82 -3.13
CA THR A 173 -0.95 13.03 -2.97
C THR A 173 0.24 13.78 -3.56
N VAL A 174 1.42 13.48 -3.04
CA VAL A 174 2.70 13.97 -3.53
C VAL A 174 3.62 12.81 -3.85
N GLU A 175 4.75 13.09 -4.48
CA GLU A 175 5.81 12.12 -4.76
C GLU A 175 6.24 11.37 -3.49
N ALA A 176 6.67 10.12 -3.66
CA ALA A 176 6.99 9.23 -2.55
C ALA A 176 8.15 9.72 -1.67
N ASP A 177 8.98 10.62 -2.16
CA ASP A 177 10.14 11.19 -1.48
C ASP A 177 10.08 12.74 -1.32
N ALA A 178 8.86 13.31 -1.39
CA ALA A 178 8.64 14.76 -1.36
C ALA A 178 9.05 15.45 -0.05
N TYR A 179 9.11 14.72 1.06
CA TYR A 179 9.50 15.23 2.38
C TYR A 179 10.75 14.52 2.90
N GLU A 180 11.33 15.05 3.97
CA GLU A 180 12.51 14.43 4.58
C GLU A 180 12.17 13.05 5.17
N PRO A 181 13.05 12.05 4.99
CA PRO A 181 12.86 10.73 5.56
C PRO A 181 13.08 10.72 7.08
N ASN A 182 12.59 9.68 7.74
CA ASN A 182 12.96 9.41 9.13
C ASN A 182 14.37 8.81 9.24
N ASP A 183 14.86 8.56 10.45
CA ASP A 183 16.23 8.05 10.71
C ASP A 183 16.46 6.62 10.16
N TYR A 184 15.41 5.92 9.76
CA TYR A 184 15.51 4.64 9.02
C TYR A 184 15.49 4.83 7.49
N ASN A 185 15.57 6.07 7.02
CA ASN A 185 15.50 6.45 5.61
C ASN A 185 14.17 6.03 4.94
N LEU A 186 13.08 6.13 5.69
CA LEU A 186 11.73 5.88 5.21
C LEU A 186 10.99 7.21 5.07
N TYR A 187 10.38 7.39 3.90
CA TYR A 187 9.67 8.60 3.51
C TYR A 187 8.18 8.50 3.83
N ASN A 188 7.53 9.64 3.99
CA ASN A 188 6.07 9.77 4.10
C ASN A 188 5.41 8.86 5.16
N MET A 189 6.16 8.52 6.22
CA MET A 189 5.62 7.73 7.34
C MET A 189 4.58 8.49 8.17
N ALA A 190 4.31 9.74 7.84
CA ALA A 190 3.21 10.53 8.36
C ALA A 190 2.53 11.26 7.19
N GLY A 191 1.29 10.93 6.91
CA GLY A 191 0.51 11.57 5.84
C GLY A 191 0.67 10.93 4.46
N ASN A 192 0.40 11.69 3.43
CA ASN A 192 0.34 11.36 2.01
C ASN A 192 -0.79 10.39 1.67
N VAL A 193 -0.66 9.10 1.97
CA VAL A 193 -1.71 8.08 1.78
C VAL A 193 -1.81 7.16 3.00
N SER A 194 -2.98 6.56 3.20
CA SER A 194 -3.14 5.45 4.15
C SER A 194 -2.52 4.18 3.57
N GLU A 195 -1.84 3.42 4.39
CA GLU A 195 -1.13 2.21 3.99
C GLU A 195 -1.75 0.95 4.62
N TRP A 196 -1.84 -0.11 3.82
CA TRP A 196 -2.31 -1.40 4.31
C TRP A 196 -1.30 -2.09 5.20
N VAL A 197 -1.76 -2.60 6.34
CA VAL A 197 -1.02 -3.52 7.21
C VAL A 197 -1.64 -4.92 7.17
N LEU A 198 -0.94 -5.89 7.72
CA LEU A 198 -1.39 -7.29 7.72
C LEU A 198 -2.52 -7.54 8.72
N ALA A 199 -2.51 -6.84 9.85
CA ALA A 199 -3.45 -7.01 10.95
C ALA A 199 -4.84 -6.44 10.61
N SER A 200 -5.88 -7.05 11.18
CA SER A 200 -7.23 -6.49 11.18
C SER A 200 -7.30 -5.26 12.09
N TYR A 201 -8.08 -4.25 11.69
CA TYR A 201 -8.27 -3.07 12.53
C TYR A 201 -9.19 -3.40 13.70
N ASP A 202 -8.69 -3.19 14.91
CA ASP A 202 -9.45 -3.21 16.16
C ASP A 202 -9.03 -2.04 17.05
N PRO A 203 -9.91 -1.06 17.32
CA PRO A 203 -9.58 0.11 18.11
C PRO A 203 -9.21 -0.21 19.57
N SER A 204 -9.59 -1.38 20.09
CA SER A 204 -9.28 -1.83 21.45
C SER A 204 -8.09 -2.80 21.51
N SER A 205 -7.43 -3.06 20.39
CA SER A 205 -6.35 -4.05 20.29
C SER A 205 -5.26 -3.87 21.36
N TYR A 206 -4.90 -2.63 21.65
CA TYR A 206 -3.87 -2.30 22.63
C TYR A 206 -4.26 -2.64 24.08
N GLU A 207 -5.53 -2.87 24.37
CA GLU A 207 -6.01 -3.20 25.73
C GLU A 207 -5.81 -4.68 26.06
N TYR A 208 -5.80 -5.56 25.06
CA TYR A 208 -5.77 -7.00 25.27
C TYR A 208 -4.63 -7.74 24.54
N THR A 209 -3.94 -7.09 23.59
CA THR A 209 -2.83 -7.75 22.91
C THR A 209 -1.59 -7.85 23.78
N SER A 210 -0.84 -8.94 23.60
CA SER A 210 0.43 -9.15 24.28
C SER A 210 1.49 -8.18 23.72
N THR A 211 2.36 -7.69 24.62
CA THR A 211 3.54 -6.92 24.22
C THR A 211 4.55 -7.73 23.38
N MET A 212 4.41 -9.05 23.35
CA MET A 212 5.28 -9.98 22.62
C MET A 212 4.60 -10.53 21.36
N ASN A 213 3.82 -10.01 20.67
CA ASN A 213 3.14 -10.32 19.40
C ASN A 213 1.79 -9.59 19.41
N PRO A 214 1.82 -8.29 19.23
CA PRO A 214 0.62 -7.47 19.35
C PRO A 214 -0.29 -7.54 18.11
N ASP A 215 -0.16 -8.59 17.31
CA ASP A 215 -0.95 -8.73 16.08
C ASP A 215 -2.36 -9.23 16.38
N VAL A 216 -3.35 -8.51 15.89
CA VAL A 216 -4.76 -8.92 15.88
C VAL A 216 -5.05 -9.55 14.53
N ASN A 217 -5.26 -10.86 14.54
CA ASN A 217 -5.67 -11.63 13.36
C ASN A 217 -7.07 -12.21 13.60
N ASP A 218 -8.05 -11.36 13.78
CA ASP A 218 -9.43 -11.82 13.85
C ASP A 218 -9.99 -11.97 12.43
N VAL A 219 -10.04 -13.22 11.96
CA VAL A 219 -10.48 -13.58 10.60
C VAL A 219 -11.95 -13.99 10.59
N ASP A 220 -12.67 -13.84 11.71
CA ASP A 220 -14.04 -14.31 11.88
C ASP A 220 -15.09 -13.18 11.87
N ASN A 221 -14.73 -11.97 11.39
CA ASN A 221 -15.68 -10.88 11.13
C ASN A 221 -15.78 -10.56 9.65
#